data_311f283fc9d5832449aaa130231ef4dd
#
_entry.id   311f283fc9d5832449aaa130231ef4dd
#
_cell.length_a   1.000
_cell.length_b   1.000
_cell.length_c   1.000
_cell.angle_alpha   90.00
_cell.angle_beta   90.00
_cell.angle_gamma   90.00
#
_symmetry.space_group_name_H-M   'P 1'
#
loop_
_entity.id
_entity.type
_entity.pdbx_description
1 polymer ?
#
loop_
_entity_poly.entity_id
_entity_poly.type
_entity_poly.pdbx_seq_one_letter_code
_entity_poly.pdbx_strand_id
1 'polypeptide(L)'
;MKYVPSRHAVEHYKVDKRTLRKWCNRGLLDFTTTPGGQRRYAIPETAEDREDPGVQGSKINFCYCRVSSAKQKDDLARQEAAMRAEFPNHTIISDIGSGINFKRRGLQTILERALRREVQDVVVAHRDRLSRFATELIEWLLRACGANIVVQHPTMAAPEADLAEDILAIITVFACRSHGRRRYKATTAKKDAKVQGC
;
A
#
# COMPACT_ATOMS: atom_id res chain seq x y z
N MET A 1 13.85 16.59 -8.25
CA MET A 1 13.43 18.02 -8.40
C MET A 1 13.58 18.43 -9.84
N LYS A 2 12.55 18.98 -10.43
CA LYS A 2 12.52 19.44 -11.83
C LYS A 2 12.67 20.95 -11.88
N TYR A 3 13.52 21.44 -12.77
CA TYR A 3 13.72 22.89 -12.96
C TYR A 3 12.89 23.42 -14.13
N VAL A 4 11.91 24.25 -13.84
CA VAL A 4 10.93 24.75 -14.81
C VAL A 4 11.05 26.25 -15.08
N PRO A 5 10.60 26.75 -16.24
CA PRO A 5 10.51 28.17 -16.53
C PRO A 5 9.60 28.90 -15.53
N SER A 6 9.80 30.19 -15.37
CA SER A 6 9.03 31.03 -14.45
C SER A 6 7.50 30.95 -14.63
N ARG A 7 7.02 30.71 -15.84
CA ARG A 7 5.58 30.58 -16.14
C ARG A 7 4.99 29.38 -15.38
N HIS A 8 5.61 28.21 -15.49
CA HIS A 8 5.14 26.98 -14.84
C HIS A 8 5.34 27.06 -13.31
N ALA A 9 6.42 27.69 -12.84
CA ALA A 9 6.63 27.90 -11.40
C ALA A 9 5.57 28.83 -10.78
N VAL A 10 5.14 29.88 -11.49
CA VAL A 10 4.04 30.77 -11.08
C VAL A 10 2.73 29.98 -10.94
N GLU A 11 2.44 29.12 -11.90
CA GLU A 11 1.23 28.28 -11.89
C GLU A 11 1.25 27.24 -10.75
N HIS A 12 2.40 26.60 -10.54
CA HIS A 12 2.58 25.59 -9.50
C HIS A 12 2.49 26.18 -8.09
N TYR A 13 3.22 27.27 -7.83
CA TYR A 13 3.24 27.91 -6.49
C TYR A 13 2.12 28.92 -6.28
N LYS A 14 1.31 29.20 -7.31
CA LYS A 14 0.21 30.18 -7.29
C LYS A 14 0.64 31.55 -6.78
N VAL A 15 1.86 32.00 -7.16
CA VAL A 15 2.45 33.29 -6.79
C VAL A 15 3.01 34.01 -8.00
N ASP A 16 3.19 35.34 -7.94
CA ASP A 16 3.75 36.12 -9.02
C ASP A 16 5.28 35.90 -9.20
N LYS A 17 5.81 36.30 -10.36
CA LYS A 17 7.24 36.19 -10.69
C LYS A 17 8.15 36.97 -9.71
N ARG A 18 7.65 38.05 -9.12
CA ARG A 18 8.41 38.88 -8.15
C ARG A 18 8.57 38.11 -6.86
N THR A 19 7.54 37.42 -6.41
CA THR A 19 7.57 36.57 -5.22
C THR A 19 8.52 35.39 -5.39
N LEU A 20 8.50 34.70 -6.54
CA LEU A 20 9.46 33.63 -6.84
C LEU A 20 10.91 34.12 -6.74
N ARG A 21 11.21 35.31 -7.31
CA ARG A 21 12.55 35.91 -7.24
C ARG A 21 12.96 36.24 -5.78
N LYS A 22 12.01 36.76 -4.96
CA LYS A 22 12.27 37.04 -3.55
C LYS A 22 12.57 35.75 -2.78
N TRP A 23 11.86 34.66 -3.05
CA TRP A 23 12.09 33.37 -2.41
C TRP A 23 13.46 32.80 -2.76
N CYS A 24 13.86 32.85 -4.03
CA CYS A 24 15.20 32.44 -4.44
C CYS A 24 16.30 33.28 -3.78
N ASN A 25 16.16 34.60 -3.72
CA ASN A 25 17.15 35.48 -3.11
C ASN A 25 17.26 35.30 -1.57
N ARG A 26 16.21 34.69 -0.95
CA ARG A 26 16.21 34.35 0.49
C ARG A 26 16.60 32.88 0.76
N GLY A 27 16.95 32.11 -0.29
CA GLY A 27 17.28 30.71 -0.15
C GLY A 27 16.08 29.77 0.17
N LEU A 28 14.86 30.28 0.01
CA LEU A 28 13.63 29.51 0.29
C LEU A 28 13.19 28.65 -0.91
N LEU A 29 13.73 28.89 -2.10
CA LEU A 29 13.43 28.20 -3.33
C LEU A 29 14.70 28.07 -4.16
N ASP A 30 15.06 26.86 -4.53
CA ASP A 30 16.20 26.60 -5.37
C ASP A 30 15.92 27.00 -6.83
N PHE A 31 16.95 27.48 -7.50
CA PHE A 31 16.88 27.83 -8.91
C PHE A 31 18.20 27.57 -9.63
N THR A 32 18.13 27.41 -10.94
CA THR A 32 19.30 27.38 -11.83
C THR A 32 19.16 28.48 -12.90
N THR A 33 20.26 28.87 -13.49
CA THR A 33 20.26 29.87 -14.56
C THR A 33 20.72 29.22 -15.85
N THR A 34 19.95 29.37 -16.93
CA THR A 34 20.35 28.90 -18.26
C THR A 34 21.50 29.76 -18.79
N PRO A 35 22.28 29.28 -19.79
CA PRO A 35 23.34 30.05 -20.45
C PRO A 35 22.85 31.40 -21.01
N GLY A 36 21.57 31.51 -21.35
CA GLY A 36 20.94 32.77 -21.79
C GLY A 36 20.42 33.66 -20.65
N GLY A 37 20.84 33.44 -19.38
CA GLY A 37 20.49 34.28 -18.25
C GLY A 37 19.08 34.10 -17.67
N GLN A 38 18.30 33.13 -18.15
CA GLN A 38 16.95 32.88 -17.66
C GLN A 38 16.97 31.97 -16.43
N ARG A 39 16.25 32.36 -15.37
CA ARG A 39 16.09 31.54 -14.17
C ARG A 39 15.08 30.42 -14.43
N ARG A 40 15.44 29.22 -13.99
CA ARG A 40 14.55 28.06 -13.84
C ARG A 40 14.41 27.72 -12.37
N TYR A 41 13.21 27.46 -11.93
CA TYR A 41 12.84 27.28 -10.52
C TYR A 41 12.63 25.82 -10.22
N ALA A 42 13.15 25.36 -9.10
CA ALA A 42 12.91 24.00 -8.62
C ALA A 42 11.44 23.84 -8.22
N ILE A 43 10.78 22.81 -8.74
CA ILE A 43 9.49 22.35 -8.25
C ILE A 43 9.64 20.91 -7.78
N PRO A 44 8.93 20.52 -6.69
CA PRO A 44 8.84 19.12 -6.35
C PRO A 44 8.27 18.36 -7.54
N GLU A 45 8.91 17.26 -7.92
CA GLU A 45 8.32 16.36 -8.90
C GLU A 45 7.05 15.77 -8.30
N THR A 46 5.91 16.02 -8.93
CA THR A 46 4.67 15.30 -8.64
C THR A 46 4.84 13.84 -9.04
N ALA A 47 4.04 12.96 -8.46
CA ALA A 47 4.08 11.54 -8.80
C ALA A 47 3.93 11.28 -10.33
N GLU A 48 3.28 12.20 -11.03
CA GLU A 48 3.08 12.19 -12.49
C GLU A 48 4.32 12.60 -13.29
N ASP A 49 5.23 13.40 -12.73
CA ASP A 49 6.46 13.90 -13.38
C ASP A 49 7.65 12.92 -13.23
N ARG A 50 7.52 11.88 -12.46
CA ARG A 50 8.56 10.85 -12.30
C ARG A 50 8.43 9.76 -13.36
N GLU A 51 8.37 10.14 -14.61
CA GLU A 51 8.85 9.29 -15.67
C GLU A 51 10.37 9.24 -15.53
N ASP A 52 10.84 8.26 -14.72
CA ASP A 52 12.26 7.96 -14.61
C ASP A 52 12.69 7.28 -15.94
N PRO A 53 13.46 7.95 -16.80
CA PRO A 53 13.85 7.39 -18.09
C PRO A 53 14.85 6.23 -17.95
N GLY A 54 15.09 5.76 -16.74
CA GLY A 54 16.13 4.77 -16.40
C GLY A 54 15.65 3.37 -16.03
N VAL A 55 14.34 3.13 -15.84
CA VAL A 55 13.81 1.78 -15.56
C VAL A 55 12.92 1.31 -16.72
N GLN A 56 13.52 1.02 -17.87
CA GLN A 56 12.94 0.17 -18.90
C GLN A 56 13.04 -1.32 -18.51
N GLY A 57 12.69 -1.65 -17.28
CA GLY A 57 12.28 -3.00 -16.93
C GLY A 57 10.78 -3.11 -17.27
N SER A 58 10.39 -4.12 -18.05
CA SER A 58 8.97 -4.39 -18.29
C SER A 58 8.25 -4.47 -16.94
N LYS A 59 7.29 -3.57 -16.71
CA LYS A 59 6.49 -3.63 -15.48
C LYS A 59 5.82 -5.00 -15.37
N ILE A 60 5.70 -5.48 -14.17
CA ILE A 60 5.20 -6.82 -13.84
C ILE A 60 3.69 -6.73 -13.59
N ASN A 61 2.96 -7.67 -14.15
CA ASN A 61 1.55 -7.86 -13.88
C ASN A 61 1.37 -9.00 -12.88
N PHE A 62 0.54 -8.79 -11.86
CA PHE A 62 0.24 -9.78 -10.84
C PHE A 62 -1.21 -10.19 -10.84
N CYS A 63 -1.47 -11.49 -10.61
CA CYS A 63 -2.76 -11.97 -10.13
C CYS A 63 -2.60 -12.35 -8.66
N TYR A 64 -3.42 -11.79 -7.79
CA TYR A 64 -3.37 -12.08 -6.37
C TYR A 64 -4.56 -12.91 -5.92
N CYS A 65 -4.26 -14.10 -5.36
CA CYS A 65 -5.23 -15.05 -4.82
C CYS A 65 -5.08 -15.17 -3.30
N ARG A 66 -6.17 -15.36 -2.59
CA ARG A 66 -6.15 -15.51 -1.13
C ARG A 66 -7.28 -16.38 -0.62
N VAL A 67 -6.94 -17.19 0.38
CA VAL A 67 -7.91 -17.86 1.26
C VAL A 67 -7.59 -17.58 2.71
N SER A 68 -8.59 -17.65 3.59
CA SER A 68 -8.44 -17.32 5.01
C SER A 68 -7.66 -18.38 5.78
N SER A 69 -7.83 -19.65 5.45
CA SER A 69 -7.25 -20.78 6.18
C SER A 69 -6.66 -21.85 5.29
N ALA A 70 -5.81 -22.69 5.87
CA ALA A 70 -5.21 -23.83 5.18
C ALA A 70 -6.22 -24.91 4.78
N LYS A 71 -7.41 -24.90 5.36
CA LYS A 71 -8.51 -25.83 4.99
C LYS A 71 -9.06 -25.54 3.60
N GLN A 72 -8.87 -24.32 3.11
CA GLN A 72 -9.38 -23.84 1.81
C GLN A 72 -8.32 -23.93 0.69
N LYS A 73 -7.32 -24.83 0.81
CA LYS A 73 -6.28 -24.97 -0.21
C LYS A 73 -6.82 -25.34 -1.59
N ASP A 74 -7.86 -26.16 -1.64
CA ASP A 74 -8.49 -26.55 -2.89
C ASP A 74 -9.19 -25.37 -3.57
N ASP A 75 -9.78 -24.47 -2.79
CA ASP A 75 -10.34 -23.21 -3.29
C ASP A 75 -9.26 -22.29 -3.82
N LEU A 76 -8.12 -22.20 -3.11
CA LEU A 76 -6.97 -21.42 -3.58
C LEU A 76 -6.45 -21.96 -4.92
N ALA A 77 -6.30 -23.27 -5.05
CA ALA A 77 -5.88 -23.89 -6.29
C ALA A 77 -6.84 -23.61 -7.45
N ARG A 78 -8.17 -23.63 -7.18
CA ARG A 78 -9.18 -23.23 -8.17
C ARG A 78 -9.07 -21.78 -8.60
N GLN A 79 -8.84 -20.85 -7.64
CA GLN A 79 -8.61 -19.44 -7.92
C GLN A 79 -7.37 -19.24 -8.79
N GLU A 80 -6.26 -19.89 -8.44
CA GLU A 80 -5.02 -19.81 -9.20
C GLU A 80 -5.16 -20.34 -10.63
N ALA A 81 -5.88 -21.48 -10.80
CA ALA A 81 -6.13 -22.05 -12.11
C ALA A 81 -6.99 -21.14 -13.00
N ALA A 82 -8.03 -20.53 -12.43
CA ALA A 82 -8.88 -19.57 -13.13
C ALA A 82 -8.09 -18.34 -13.56
N MET A 83 -7.30 -17.76 -12.64
CA MET A 83 -6.44 -16.60 -12.92
C MET A 83 -5.40 -16.91 -13.99
N ARG A 84 -4.79 -18.11 -13.96
CA ARG A 84 -3.80 -18.53 -14.96
C ARG A 84 -4.42 -18.72 -16.35
N ALA A 85 -5.64 -19.19 -16.41
CA ALA A 85 -6.36 -19.36 -17.68
C ALA A 85 -6.73 -18.01 -18.31
N GLU A 86 -7.17 -17.05 -17.49
CA GLU A 86 -7.64 -15.74 -17.97
C GLU A 86 -6.48 -14.75 -18.19
N PHE A 87 -5.44 -14.83 -17.36
CA PHE A 87 -4.27 -13.93 -17.38
C PHE A 87 -2.95 -14.71 -17.54
N PRO A 88 -2.68 -15.35 -18.67
CA PRO A 88 -1.52 -16.23 -18.85
C PRO A 88 -0.17 -15.52 -18.70
N ASN A 89 -0.14 -14.22 -18.93
CA ASN A 89 1.08 -13.40 -18.85
C ASN A 89 1.28 -12.74 -17.46
N HIS A 90 0.43 -13.03 -16.47
CA HIS A 90 0.53 -12.47 -15.13
C HIS A 90 1.25 -13.43 -14.18
N THR A 91 2.05 -12.88 -13.29
CA THR A 91 2.66 -13.64 -12.20
C THR A 91 1.63 -13.87 -11.11
N ILE A 92 1.34 -15.13 -10.77
CA ILE A 92 0.39 -15.46 -9.72
C ILE A 92 1.10 -15.42 -8.38
N ILE A 93 0.55 -14.66 -7.45
CA ILE A 93 0.94 -14.62 -6.05
C ILE A 93 -0.24 -15.02 -5.20
N SER A 94 -0.02 -15.94 -4.27
CA SER A 94 -1.07 -16.46 -3.39
C SER A 94 -0.65 -16.44 -1.93
N ASP A 95 -1.63 -16.19 -1.07
CA ASP A 95 -1.46 -16.18 0.39
C ASP A 95 -2.54 -17.03 1.06
N ILE A 96 -2.16 -17.70 2.15
CA ILE A 96 -3.10 -18.30 3.10
C ILE A 96 -3.05 -17.45 4.36
N GLY A 97 -4.14 -16.76 4.64
CA GLY A 97 -4.24 -15.91 5.83
C GLY A 97 -5.43 -14.97 5.79
N SER A 98 -5.82 -14.51 6.96
CA SER A 98 -6.95 -13.59 7.15
C SER A 98 -6.80 -12.30 6.34
N GLY A 99 -7.92 -11.75 5.87
CA GLY A 99 -8.01 -10.47 5.19
C GLY A 99 -7.60 -9.26 6.01
N ILE A 100 -7.50 -9.40 7.34
CA ILE A 100 -7.01 -8.39 8.28
C ILE A 100 -5.50 -8.49 8.56
N ASN A 101 -4.85 -9.54 8.09
CA ASN A 101 -3.42 -9.73 8.30
C ASN A 101 -2.61 -9.07 7.17
N PHE A 102 -2.01 -7.93 7.43
CA PHE A 102 -1.15 -7.22 6.49
C PHE A 102 0.28 -7.78 6.39
N LYS A 103 0.64 -8.78 7.23
CA LYS A 103 1.96 -9.43 7.20
C LYS A 103 2.00 -10.62 6.23
N ARG A 104 1.02 -10.77 5.35
CA ARG A 104 0.99 -11.77 4.29
C ARG A 104 2.13 -11.50 3.31
N ARG A 105 2.95 -12.52 3.07
CA ARG A 105 4.18 -12.39 2.26
C ARG A 105 3.90 -11.98 0.82
N GLY A 106 2.88 -12.57 0.20
CA GLY A 106 2.51 -12.24 -1.18
C GLY A 106 2.03 -10.80 -1.30
N LEU A 107 1.15 -10.34 -0.40
CA LEU A 107 0.70 -8.95 -0.37
C LEU A 107 1.87 -7.99 -0.17
N GLN A 108 2.78 -8.27 0.78
CA GLN A 108 3.96 -7.44 1.02
C GLN A 108 4.86 -7.37 -0.22
N THR A 109 5.09 -8.50 -0.90
CA THR A 109 5.86 -8.53 -2.15
C THR A 109 5.27 -7.63 -3.22
N ILE A 110 3.93 -7.65 -3.41
CA ILE A 110 3.25 -6.77 -4.37
C ILE A 110 3.46 -5.30 -3.99
N LEU A 111 3.23 -4.96 -2.71
CA LEU A 111 3.36 -3.58 -2.23
C LEU A 111 4.80 -3.07 -2.33
N GLU A 112 5.80 -3.87 -1.97
CA GLU A 112 7.21 -3.50 -2.09
C GLU A 112 7.61 -3.24 -3.54
N ARG A 113 7.17 -4.09 -4.48
CA ARG A 113 7.42 -3.89 -5.90
C ARG A 113 6.66 -2.69 -6.46
N ALA A 114 5.44 -2.44 -5.99
CA ALA A 114 4.69 -1.26 -6.35
C ALA A 114 5.38 0.02 -5.89
N LEU A 115 5.93 0.06 -4.67
CA LEU A 115 6.73 1.18 -4.17
C LEU A 115 7.97 1.45 -5.02
N ARG A 116 8.53 0.43 -5.66
CA ARG A 116 9.63 0.56 -6.64
C ARG A 116 9.14 0.89 -8.05
N ARG A 117 7.82 1.08 -8.25
CA ARG A 117 7.19 1.35 -9.54
C ARG A 117 7.37 0.24 -10.58
N GLU A 118 7.64 -0.98 -10.15
CA GLU A 118 7.83 -2.16 -10.98
C GLU A 118 6.52 -2.86 -11.37
N VAL A 119 5.38 -2.44 -10.83
CA VAL A 119 4.07 -3.06 -11.05
C VAL A 119 3.24 -2.24 -12.03
N GLN A 120 2.60 -2.92 -12.98
CA GLN A 120 1.64 -2.34 -13.90
C GLN A 120 0.21 -2.60 -13.44
N ASP A 121 -0.16 -3.89 -13.34
CA ASP A 121 -1.52 -4.30 -13.00
C ASP A 121 -1.50 -5.32 -11.85
N VAL A 122 -2.48 -5.19 -10.96
CA VAL A 122 -2.79 -6.19 -9.92
C VAL A 122 -4.22 -6.64 -10.10
N VAL A 123 -4.40 -7.87 -10.53
CA VAL A 123 -5.71 -8.49 -10.76
C VAL A 123 -6.13 -9.27 -9.52
N VAL A 124 -7.37 -9.08 -9.09
CA VAL A 124 -7.99 -9.80 -7.97
C VAL A 124 -9.40 -10.26 -8.35
N ALA A 125 -9.82 -11.41 -7.88
CA ALA A 125 -11.20 -11.88 -8.12
C ALA A 125 -12.23 -10.95 -7.47
N HIS A 126 -11.98 -10.54 -6.23
CA HIS A 126 -12.82 -9.63 -5.45
C HIS A 126 -11.95 -8.67 -4.66
N ARG A 127 -12.46 -7.47 -4.35
CA ARG A 127 -11.74 -6.44 -3.58
C ARG A 127 -11.25 -6.92 -2.22
N ASP A 128 -12.02 -7.75 -1.54
CA ASP A 128 -11.70 -8.31 -0.22
C ASP A 128 -10.52 -9.29 -0.23
N ARG A 129 -10.06 -9.73 -1.41
CA ARG A 129 -8.83 -10.53 -1.53
C ARG A 129 -7.61 -9.74 -1.11
N LEU A 130 -7.54 -8.44 -1.42
CA LEU A 130 -6.47 -7.57 -0.97
C LEU A 130 -6.51 -7.35 0.54
N SER A 131 -7.65 -6.92 1.05
CA SER A 131 -7.86 -6.68 2.47
C SER A 131 -9.34 -6.65 2.83
N ARG A 132 -9.69 -6.94 4.07
CA ARG A 132 -11.07 -6.86 4.53
C ARG A 132 -11.52 -5.43 4.83
N PHE A 133 -10.67 -4.61 5.44
CA PHE A 133 -11.03 -3.27 5.92
C PHE A 133 -10.21 -2.13 5.35
N ALA A 134 -9.11 -2.41 4.67
CA ALA A 134 -8.21 -1.38 4.15
C ALA A 134 -8.02 -1.48 2.63
N THR A 135 -9.00 -2.03 1.91
CA THR A 135 -8.94 -2.18 0.45
C THR A 135 -8.73 -0.83 -0.23
N GLU A 136 -9.49 0.19 0.16
CA GLU A 136 -9.39 1.54 -0.39
C GLU A 136 -8.00 2.16 -0.18
N LEU A 137 -7.40 1.95 0.99
CA LEU A 137 -6.04 2.41 1.27
C LEU A 137 -5.01 1.70 0.38
N ILE A 138 -5.14 0.40 0.20
CA ILE A 138 -4.25 -0.38 -0.67
C ILE A 138 -4.43 0.03 -2.13
N GLU A 139 -5.67 0.21 -2.58
CA GLU A 139 -5.98 0.71 -3.92
C GLU A 139 -5.36 2.09 -4.16
N TRP A 140 -5.54 3.01 -3.21
CA TRP A 140 -4.95 4.34 -3.28
C TRP A 140 -3.41 4.27 -3.36
N LEU A 141 -2.78 3.45 -2.52
CA LEU A 141 -1.33 3.28 -2.51
C LEU A 141 -0.82 2.72 -3.85
N LEU A 142 -1.45 1.68 -4.38
CA LEU A 142 -1.07 1.08 -5.65
C LEU A 142 -1.19 2.09 -6.79
N ARG A 143 -2.30 2.85 -6.85
CA ARG A 143 -2.49 3.93 -7.84
C ARG A 143 -1.45 5.05 -7.69
N ALA A 144 -1.14 5.46 -6.46
CA ALA A 144 -0.10 6.46 -6.19
C ALA A 144 1.30 5.99 -6.65
N CYS A 145 1.53 4.67 -6.66
CA CYS A 145 2.74 4.05 -7.22
C CYS A 145 2.68 3.83 -8.74
N GLY A 146 1.58 4.19 -9.40
CA GLY A 146 1.40 4.02 -10.85
C GLY A 146 1.03 2.59 -11.27
N ALA A 147 0.45 1.79 -10.35
CA ALA A 147 -0.12 0.47 -10.63
C ALA A 147 -1.65 0.54 -10.70
N ASN A 148 -2.26 -0.23 -11.61
CA ASN A 148 -3.71 -0.34 -11.71
C ASN A 148 -4.20 -1.56 -10.91
N ILE A 149 -5.47 -1.50 -10.47
CA ILE A 149 -6.14 -2.64 -9.87
C ILE A 149 -7.31 -3.05 -10.76
N VAL A 150 -7.34 -4.32 -11.13
CA VAL A 150 -8.39 -4.93 -11.92
C VAL A 150 -9.15 -5.92 -11.03
N VAL A 151 -10.44 -5.67 -10.82
CA VAL A 151 -11.33 -6.55 -10.04
C VAL A 151 -12.24 -7.28 -11.01
N GLN A 152 -12.15 -8.62 -11.06
CA GLN A 152 -12.93 -9.43 -11.99
C GLN A 152 -14.43 -9.40 -11.67
N HIS A 153 -14.78 -9.55 -10.39
CA HIS A 153 -16.17 -9.64 -9.93
C HIS A 153 -16.47 -8.54 -8.90
N PRO A 154 -16.64 -7.28 -9.33
CA PRO A 154 -16.80 -6.15 -8.41
C PRO A 154 -18.09 -6.22 -7.58
N THR A 155 -19.12 -6.90 -8.09
CA THR A 155 -20.46 -7.00 -7.46
C THR A 155 -20.66 -8.23 -6.59
N MET A 156 -19.79 -9.23 -6.68
CA MET A 156 -19.90 -10.45 -5.85
C MET A 156 -19.19 -10.22 -4.52
N ALA A 157 -19.92 -10.39 -3.42
CA ALA A 157 -19.32 -10.41 -2.10
C ALA A 157 -18.47 -11.67 -1.90
N ALA A 158 -17.46 -11.57 -1.03
CA ALA A 158 -16.73 -12.75 -0.60
C ALA A 158 -17.67 -13.76 0.08
N PRO A 159 -17.32 -15.05 0.04
CA PRO A 159 -18.07 -16.05 0.79
C PRO A 159 -18.23 -15.66 2.26
N GLU A 160 -19.44 -15.80 2.80
CA GLU A 160 -19.75 -15.45 4.22
C GLU A 160 -18.86 -16.22 5.20
N ALA A 161 -18.41 -17.42 4.84
CA ALA A 161 -17.48 -18.23 5.63
C ALA A 161 -16.14 -17.50 5.85
N ASP A 162 -15.59 -16.81 4.85
CA ASP A 162 -14.35 -16.03 4.98
C ASP A 162 -14.54 -14.87 5.94
N LEU A 163 -15.72 -14.22 5.92
CA LEU A 163 -16.02 -13.12 6.84
C LEU A 163 -16.13 -13.62 8.29
N ALA A 164 -16.78 -14.75 8.51
CA ALA A 164 -16.90 -15.36 9.83
C ALA A 164 -15.52 -15.73 10.41
N GLU A 165 -14.64 -16.32 9.62
CA GLU A 165 -13.26 -16.63 10.06
C GLU A 165 -12.47 -15.36 10.41
N ASP A 166 -12.59 -14.28 9.62
CA ASP A 166 -11.94 -13.00 9.89
C ASP A 166 -12.45 -12.37 11.19
N ILE A 167 -13.76 -12.42 11.47
CA ILE A 167 -14.36 -11.94 12.73
C ILE A 167 -13.87 -12.76 13.92
N LEU A 168 -13.85 -14.09 13.80
CA LEU A 168 -13.33 -14.97 14.84
C LEU A 168 -11.86 -14.68 15.16
N ALA A 169 -11.04 -14.38 14.14
CA ALA A 169 -9.65 -13.99 14.34
C ALA A 169 -9.52 -12.70 15.16
N ILE A 170 -10.35 -11.69 14.88
CA ILE A 170 -10.39 -10.42 15.64
C ILE A 170 -10.77 -10.68 17.10
N ILE A 171 -11.86 -11.42 17.32
CA ILE A 171 -12.36 -11.75 18.67
C ILE A 171 -11.29 -12.52 19.46
N THR A 172 -10.64 -13.49 18.82
CA THR A 172 -9.57 -14.30 19.46
C THR A 172 -8.39 -13.41 19.90
N VAL A 173 -7.90 -12.54 19.02
CA VAL A 173 -6.80 -11.60 19.35
C VAL A 173 -7.20 -10.68 20.51
N PHE A 174 -8.43 -10.15 20.49
CA PHE A 174 -8.95 -9.29 21.56
C PHE A 174 -9.07 -10.04 22.87
N ALA A 175 -9.66 -11.24 22.86
CA ALA A 175 -9.80 -12.10 24.04
C ALA A 175 -8.44 -12.45 24.65
N CYS A 176 -7.47 -12.88 23.85
CA CYS A 176 -6.12 -13.19 24.32
C CYS A 176 -5.43 -11.98 24.98
N ARG A 177 -5.54 -10.81 24.38
CA ARG A 177 -4.98 -9.56 24.95
C ARG A 177 -5.67 -9.17 26.26
N SER A 178 -6.99 -9.32 26.35
CA SER A 178 -7.78 -9.02 27.54
C SER A 178 -7.43 -9.97 28.69
N HIS A 179 -7.30 -11.27 28.44
CA HIS A 179 -6.91 -12.26 29.44
C HIS A 179 -5.45 -12.08 29.88
N GLY A 180 -4.53 -11.76 28.98
CA GLY A 180 -3.13 -11.48 29.32
C GLY A 180 -2.99 -10.30 30.29
N ARG A 181 -3.76 -9.22 30.08
CA ARG A 181 -3.77 -8.05 30.98
C ARG A 181 -4.29 -8.38 32.38
N ARG A 182 -5.30 -9.25 32.53
CA ARG A 182 -5.84 -9.67 33.81
C ARG A 182 -4.82 -10.50 34.60
N ARG A 183 -4.11 -11.40 33.96
CA ARG A 183 -3.04 -12.19 34.62
C ARG A 183 -1.90 -11.33 35.14
N TYR A 184 -1.45 -10.34 34.36
CA TYR A 184 -0.39 -9.42 34.75
C TYR A 184 -0.76 -8.58 35.99
N LYS A 185 -1.99 -8.01 36.01
CA LYS A 185 -2.48 -7.27 37.20
C LYS A 185 -2.61 -8.12 38.42
N ALA A 186 -3.04 -9.38 38.33
CA ALA A 186 -3.13 -10.28 39.46
C ALA A 186 -1.75 -10.68 40.06
N THR A 187 -0.72 -10.76 39.20
CA THR A 187 0.64 -11.12 39.63
C THR A 187 1.35 -9.93 40.29
N THR A 188 1.14 -8.71 39.83
CA THR A 188 1.67 -7.49 40.48
C THR A 188 1.01 -7.24 41.82
N ALA A 189 -0.31 -7.33 41.92
CA ALA A 189 -1.03 -7.16 43.18
C ALA A 189 -0.60 -8.19 44.27
N LYS A 190 -0.27 -9.43 43.88
CA LYS A 190 0.28 -10.45 44.82
C LYS A 190 1.73 -10.16 45.25
N LYS A 191 2.54 -9.52 44.39
CA LYS A 191 3.90 -9.12 44.79
C LYS A 191 3.91 -7.96 45.76
N ASP A 192 3.04 -6.95 45.51
CA ASP A 192 2.95 -5.76 46.36
C ASP A 192 2.41 -6.09 47.76
N ALA A 193 1.45 -7.05 47.86
CA ALA A 193 0.94 -7.53 49.13
C ALA A 193 1.97 -8.35 49.96
N LYS A 194 2.96 -8.94 49.30
CA LYS A 194 4.01 -9.73 49.97
C LYS A 194 5.18 -8.88 50.48
N VAL A 195 5.33 -7.66 49.99
CA VAL A 195 6.35 -6.66 50.38
C VAL A 195 5.89 -5.81 51.57
N GLN A 196 4.56 -5.67 51.77
CA GLN A 196 3.98 -4.90 52.91
C GLN A 196 3.70 -5.74 54.15
N GLY A 197 4.01 -7.03 54.16
CA GLY A 197 3.78 -7.97 55.25
C GLY A 197 5.06 -8.50 55.94
N CYS A 198 6.19 -7.77 55.87
CA CYS A 198 7.41 -8.01 56.64
C CYS A 198 7.73 -6.82 57.53
#